data_481fbd503634280d0316594d007f5086
#
_entry.id   481fbd503634280d0316594d007f5086
#
_cell.length_a   1.000
_cell.length_b   1.000
_cell.length_c   1.000
_cell.angle_alpha   90.00
_cell.angle_beta   90.00
_cell.angle_gamma   90.00
#
_symmetry.space_group_name_H-M   'P 1'
#
loop_
_entity.id
_entity.type
_entity.pdbx_description
1 polymer ?
#
loop_
_entity_poly.entity_id
_entity_poly.type
_entity_poly.pdbx_seq_one_letter_code
_entity_poly.pdbx_strand_id
1 'polypeptide(L)'
;MAHMAHIIQGYIHVRTRATATQEGCSMLEREIEKKLVDGIRNQGGRAYKFVSPGNDGVPDRIVILPGKAPKFIELKTETGKLSNLQRVQITRLKDLGQDVRVLYGLEDVKEFLEEMQHGI
;
A
#
# COMPACT_ATOMS: atom_id res chain seq x y z
N MET A 1 -3.09 -15.71 17.93
CA MET A 1 -3.60 -15.31 17.42
C MET A 1 -4.15 -14.99 17.05
N ALA A 2 -3.49 -15.53 17.03
CA ALA A 2 -4.27 -15.27 16.55
C ALA A 2 -4.43 -14.97 16.02
N HIS A 3 -4.46 -14.41 15.56
CA HIS A 3 -4.67 -13.95 14.64
C HIS A 3 -4.93 -13.89 14.20
N MET A 4 -4.14 -14.94 14.57
CA MET A 4 -4.65 -14.87 13.96
C MET A 4 -5.26 -14.61 13.77
N ALA A 5 -4.72 -14.91 14.09
CA ALA A 5 -5.47 -14.71 13.72
C ALA A 5 -5.64 -14.32 13.47
N HIS A 6 -5.48 -14.44 13.41
CA HIS A 6 -5.79 -13.97 12.80
C HIS A 6 -6.13 -13.68 12.34
N ILE A 7 -5.48 -14.40 12.72
CA ILE A 7 -6.04 -14.23 12.05
C ILE A 7 -6.43 -14.07 12.03
N ILE A 8 -6.07 -14.41 12.24
CA ILE A 8 -6.76 -14.28 11.78
C ILE A 8 -7.28 -14.11 11.75
N GLN A 9 -7.06 -14.30 12.01
CA GLN A 9 -7.79 -14.11 11.66
C GLN A 9 -8.03 -13.78 11.14
N GLY A 10 -7.37 -14.31 11.30
CA GLY A 10 -7.86 -14.13 10.62
C GLY A 10 -7.68 -14.10 9.93
N TYR A 11 -7.31 -14.54 9.91
CA TYR A 11 -7.39 -14.48 9.01
C TYR A 11 -7.46 -14.72 8.78
N ILE A 12 -7.10 -15.25 9.16
CA ILE A 12 -7.50 -15.53 8.63
C ILE A 12 -7.51 -15.68 8.37
N HIS A 13 -7.14 -16.15 8.37
CA HIS A 13 -7.54 -16.12 7.81
C HIS A 13 -7.55 -16.24 7.36
N VAL A 14 -7.39 -16.90 7.50
CA VAL A 14 -7.71 -17.04 6.98
C VAL A 14 -7.55 -17.38 6.49
N ARG A 15 -7.09 -17.92 6.32
CA ARG A 15 -7.32 -18.15 5.66
C ARG A 15 -7.58 -18.86 5.28
N THR A 16 -7.58 -19.42 5.03
CA THR A 16 -7.99 -20.02 4.47
C THR A 16 -7.93 -20.27 3.80
N ARG A 17 -7.85 -20.60 3.15
CA ARG A 17 -7.96 -20.60 2.30
C ARG A 17 -7.71 -20.89 1.13
N ALA A 18 -7.77 -21.66 0.66
CA ALA A 18 -7.19 -22.01 -0.48
C ALA A 18 -7.85 -21.45 -1.61
N THR A 19 -8.95 -21.71 -1.77
CA THR A 19 -9.50 -21.20 -2.84
C THR A 19 -9.64 -19.81 -2.76
N ALA A 20 -9.32 -19.36 -1.83
CA ALA A 20 -9.34 -18.03 -1.75
C ALA A 20 -8.81 -17.50 -2.86
N THR A 21 -8.27 -18.02 -3.34
CA THR A 21 -7.94 -17.83 -4.51
C THR A 21 -7.89 -16.50 -5.01
N GLN A 22 -7.96 -16.35 -6.24
CA GLN A 22 -7.71 -15.10 -6.86
C GLN A 22 -8.72 -14.09 -6.52
N GLU A 23 -9.94 -14.48 -6.42
CA GLU A 23 -10.99 -13.56 -6.12
C GLU A 23 -10.82 -12.97 -4.74
N GLY A 24 -10.43 -13.78 -3.78
CA GLY A 24 -10.15 -13.31 -2.45
C GLY A 24 -8.97 -12.37 -2.43
N CYS A 25 -7.92 -12.66 -3.19
CA CYS A 25 -6.77 -11.77 -3.28
C CYS A 25 -7.15 -10.45 -3.89
N SER A 26 -7.97 -10.46 -4.93
CA SER A 26 -8.42 -9.24 -5.56
C SER A 26 -9.21 -8.38 -4.62
N MET A 27 -10.09 -8.97 -3.82
CA MET A 27 -10.87 -8.23 -2.85
C MET A 27 -9.97 -7.62 -1.78
N LEU A 28 -9.00 -8.38 -1.31
CA LEU A 28 -8.09 -7.88 -0.30
C LEU A 28 -7.25 -6.72 -0.84
N GLU A 29 -6.80 -6.82 -2.07
CA GLU A 29 -6.04 -5.74 -2.70
C GLU A 29 -6.89 -4.48 -2.81
N ARG A 30 -8.16 -4.62 -3.18
CA ARG A 30 -9.06 -3.48 -3.27
C ARG A 30 -9.31 -2.84 -1.91
N GLU A 31 -9.39 -3.66 -0.87
CA GLU A 31 -9.57 -3.15 0.48
C GLU A 31 -8.37 -2.32 0.93
N ILE A 32 -7.17 -2.81 0.65
CA ILE A 32 -5.95 -2.10 1.00
C ILE A 32 -5.90 -0.75 0.27
N GLU A 33 -6.19 -0.78 -1.02
CA GLU A 33 -6.19 0.43 -1.83
C GLU A 33 -7.23 1.42 -1.33
N LYS A 34 -8.44 0.93 -1.06
CA LYS A 34 -9.52 1.78 -0.60
C LYS A 34 -9.18 2.43 0.73
N LYS A 35 -8.57 1.68 1.64
CA LYS A 35 -8.19 2.23 2.93
C LYS A 35 -7.20 3.38 2.78
N LEU A 36 -6.23 3.23 1.90
CA LEU A 36 -5.28 4.31 1.66
C LEU A 36 -5.97 5.53 1.05
N VAL A 37 -6.74 5.32 -0.01
CA VAL A 37 -7.38 6.42 -0.74
C VAL A 37 -8.33 7.19 0.18
N ASP A 38 -9.17 6.46 0.91
CA ASP A 38 -10.14 7.09 1.80
C ASP A 38 -9.46 7.80 2.97
N GLY A 39 -8.44 7.15 3.54
CA GLY A 39 -7.72 7.74 4.66
C GLY A 39 -7.00 9.02 4.30
N ILE A 40 -6.39 9.06 3.13
CA ILE A 40 -5.71 10.28 2.67
C ILE A 40 -6.74 11.37 2.37
N ARG A 41 -7.87 11.00 1.76
CA ARG A 41 -8.92 11.97 1.50
C ARG A 41 -9.45 12.56 2.81
N ASN A 42 -9.61 11.74 3.82
CA ASN A 42 -10.09 12.22 5.12
C ASN A 42 -9.12 13.18 5.78
N GLN A 43 -7.86 13.17 5.39
CA GLN A 43 -6.86 14.10 5.89
C GLN A 43 -6.69 15.32 4.98
N GLY A 44 -7.58 15.49 4.01
CA GLY A 44 -7.55 16.65 3.13
C GLY A 44 -6.68 16.49 1.90
N GLY A 45 -6.16 15.30 1.65
CA GLY A 45 -5.27 15.05 0.53
C GLY A 45 -5.87 14.19 -0.56
N ARG A 46 -5.02 13.70 -1.41
CA ARG A 46 -5.41 12.81 -2.51
C ARG A 46 -4.33 11.76 -2.71
N ALA A 47 -4.76 10.54 -3.02
CA ALA A 47 -3.85 9.47 -3.39
C ALA A 47 -4.10 9.18 -4.87
N TYR A 48 -3.35 9.87 -5.71
CA TYR A 48 -3.54 9.74 -7.16
C TYR A 48 -2.93 8.43 -7.66
N LYS A 49 -3.57 7.85 -8.64
CA LYS A 49 -3.02 6.68 -9.30
C LYS A 49 -1.80 7.12 -10.11
N PHE A 50 -0.71 6.37 -10.00
CA PHE A 50 0.51 6.72 -10.71
C PHE A 50 0.73 5.72 -11.84
N VAL A 51 0.75 6.22 -13.06
CA VAL A 51 1.01 5.41 -14.24
C VAL A 51 2.06 6.13 -15.07
N SER A 52 3.09 5.41 -15.47
CA SER A 52 4.15 6.00 -16.29
C SER A 52 4.37 5.10 -17.50
N PRO A 53 3.80 5.44 -18.65
CA PRO A 53 3.97 4.61 -19.84
C PRO A 53 5.44 4.45 -20.19
N GLY A 54 5.84 3.21 -20.47
CA GLY A 54 7.23 2.91 -20.78
C GLY A 54 8.11 2.71 -19.54
N ASN A 55 7.57 2.89 -18.32
CA ASN A 55 8.35 2.71 -17.10
C ASN A 55 7.59 1.77 -16.18
N ASP A 56 7.61 0.48 -16.51
CA ASP A 56 6.92 -0.52 -15.71
C ASP A 56 7.54 -0.59 -14.32
N GLY A 57 6.70 -0.84 -13.33
CA GLY A 57 7.17 -1.04 -11.96
C GLY A 57 7.16 0.22 -11.10
N VAL A 58 6.67 1.36 -11.62
CA VAL A 58 6.55 2.55 -10.76
C VAL A 58 5.53 2.26 -9.65
N PRO A 59 5.65 2.95 -8.51
CA PRO A 59 4.69 2.76 -7.40
C PRO A 59 3.26 3.06 -7.81
N ASP A 60 2.30 2.44 -7.09
CA ASP A 60 0.88 2.51 -7.45
C ASP A 60 0.27 3.89 -7.30
N ARG A 61 0.68 4.63 -6.28
CA ARG A 61 0.00 5.87 -5.91
C ARG A 61 0.99 6.97 -5.58
N ILE A 62 0.57 8.21 -5.85
CA ILE A 62 1.27 9.39 -5.35
C ILE A 62 0.34 10.03 -4.34
N VAL A 63 0.79 10.17 -3.10
CA VAL A 63 0.01 10.75 -2.03
C VAL A 63 0.39 12.21 -1.86
N ILE A 64 -0.60 13.07 -1.97
CA ILE A 64 -0.44 14.52 -1.82
C ILE A 64 -1.26 14.96 -0.61
N LEU A 65 -0.58 15.54 0.37
CA LEU A 65 -1.23 16.03 1.59
C LEU A 65 -0.90 17.49 1.77
N PRO A 66 -1.77 18.25 2.45
CA PRO A 66 -1.54 19.70 2.63
C PRO A 66 -0.21 19.94 3.33
N GLY A 67 0.62 20.77 2.75
CA GLY A 67 1.87 21.19 3.37
C GLY A 67 2.96 20.15 3.46
N LYS A 68 2.80 19.01 2.80
CA LYS A 68 3.80 17.94 2.82
C LYS A 68 4.29 17.63 1.42
N ALA A 69 5.53 17.15 1.34
CA ALA A 69 6.07 16.70 0.06
C ALA A 69 5.33 15.44 -0.40
N PRO A 70 5.23 15.23 -1.70
CA PRO A 70 4.55 14.04 -2.22
C PRO A 70 5.24 12.76 -1.76
N LYS A 71 4.46 11.70 -1.61
CA LYS A 71 4.97 10.40 -1.25
C LYS A 71 4.53 9.38 -2.29
N PHE A 72 5.46 8.51 -2.66
CA PHE A 72 5.18 7.47 -3.65
C PHE A 72 4.91 6.18 -2.90
N ILE A 73 3.77 5.56 -3.14
CA ILE A 73 3.31 4.42 -2.35
C ILE A 73 3.11 3.21 -3.24
N GLU A 74 3.78 2.12 -2.89
CA GLU A 74 3.54 0.82 -3.50
C GLU A 74 2.73 -0.01 -2.51
N LEU A 75 1.59 -0.54 -2.93
CA LEU A 75 0.71 -1.32 -2.05
C LEU A 75 0.87 -2.80 -2.37
N LYS A 76 0.99 -3.60 -1.32
CA LYS A 76 1.10 -5.05 -1.43
C LYS A 76 0.22 -5.70 -0.38
N THR A 77 -0.20 -6.94 -0.64
CA THR A 77 -0.80 -7.74 0.43
C THR A 77 0.31 -8.10 1.43
N GLU A 78 -0.08 -8.62 2.57
CA GLU A 78 0.90 -8.95 3.62
C GLU A 78 1.99 -9.90 3.14
N THR A 79 1.64 -10.81 2.25
CA THR A 79 2.60 -11.80 1.75
C THR A 79 3.11 -11.48 0.36
N GLY A 80 2.72 -10.33 -0.19
CA GLY A 80 3.15 -9.94 -1.52
C GLY A 80 4.62 -9.61 -1.57
N LYS A 81 5.19 -9.66 -2.76
CA LYS A 81 6.61 -9.36 -2.95
C LYS A 81 6.78 -8.39 -4.09
N LEU A 82 7.79 -7.58 -4.00
CA LEU A 82 8.13 -6.66 -5.07
C LEU A 82 8.73 -7.43 -6.24
N SER A 83 8.33 -7.05 -7.45
CA SER A 83 8.97 -7.58 -8.65
C SER A 83 10.32 -6.89 -8.82
N ASN A 84 11.16 -7.42 -9.70
CA ASN A 84 12.45 -6.79 -9.98
C ASN A 84 12.27 -5.39 -10.55
N LEU A 85 11.30 -5.20 -11.44
CA LEU A 85 11.04 -3.88 -12.00
C LEU A 85 10.58 -2.90 -10.93
N GLN A 86 9.76 -3.36 -9.99
CA GLN A 86 9.34 -2.50 -8.88
C GLN A 86 10.53 -2.09 -8.02
N ARG A 87 11.43 -3.03 -7.73
CA ARG A 87 12.62 -2.70 -6.95
C ARG A 87 13.48 -1.66 -7.66
N VAL A 88 13.66 -1.80 -8.96
CA VAL A 88 14.45 -0.85 -9.73
C VAL A 88 13.83 0.54 -9.67
N GLN A 89 12.52 0.65 -9.87
CA GLN A 89 11.87 1.95 -9.87
C GLN A 89 11.88 2.60 -8.48
N ILE A 90 11.65 1.78 -7.44
CA ILE A 90 11.69 2.29 -6.08
C ILE A 90 13.08 2.81 -5.73
N THR A 91 14.12 2.04 -6.07
CA THR A 91 15.49 2.45 -5.81
C THR A 91 15.81 3.75 -6.56
N ARG A 92 15.38 3.83 -7.82
CA ARG A 92 15.64 5.02 -8.62
C ARG A 92 14.99 6.27 -8.01
N LEU A 93 13.75 6.14 -7.56
CA LEU A 93 13.07 7.28 -6.94
C LEU A 93 13.73 7.67 -5.63
N LYS A 94 14.15 6.69 -4.83
CA LYS A 94 14.85 6.99 -3.58
C LYS A 94 16.19 7.67 -3.84
N ASP A 95 16.89 7.23 -4.86
CA ASP A 95 18.18 7.85 -5.23
C ASP A 95 17.98 9.29 -5.69
N LEU A 96 16.81 9.60 -6.21
CA LEU A 96 16.46 10.96 -6.60
C LEU A 96 15.92 11.78 -5.41
N GLY A 97 15.98 11.23 -4.21
CA GLY A 97 15.60 11.95 -3.00
C GLY A 97 14.12 11.92 -2.68
N GLN A 98 13.35 11.06 -3.31
CA GLN A 98 11.92 11.03 -3.09
C GLN A 98 11.55 10.10 -1.94
N ASP A 99 10.41 10.38 -1.29
CA ASP A 99 9.89 9.57 -0.19
C ASP A 99 9.06 8.46 -0.81
N VAL A 100 9.56 7.24 -0.75
CA VAL A 100 8.89 6.07 -1.33
C VAL A 100 8.64 5.06 -0.22
N ARG A 101 7.40 4.60 -0.10
CA ARG A 101 7.02 3.63 0.91
C ARG A 101 6.40 2.40 0.25
N VAL A 102 6.71 1.23 0.77
CA VAL A 102 6.03 -0.01 0.38
C VAL A 102 5.20 -0.41 1.59
N LEU A 103 3.90 -0.51 1.40
CA LEU A 103 2.98 -0.81 2.50
C LEU A 103 2.39 -2.19 2.27
N TYR A 104 2.62 -3.08 3.22
CA TYR A 104 2.17 -4.47 3.14
C TYR A 104 0.94 -4.65 4.02
N GLY A 105 -0.22 -4.81 3.39
CA GLY A 105 -1.45 -5.11 4.10
C GLY A 105 -2.11 -3.90 4.77
N LEU A 106 -3.24 -4.17 5.38
CA LEU A 106 -4.05 -3.11 6.00
C LEU A 106 -3.35 -2.46 7.18
N GLU A 107 -2.57 -3.24 7.92
CA GLU A 107 -1.92 -2.69 9.11
C GLU A 107 -0.85 -1.66 8.73
N ASP A 108 -0.07 -1.94 7.69
CA ASP A 108 0.94 -0.96 7.25
C ASP A 108 0.28 0.32 6.76
N VAL A 109 -0.85 0.20 6.06
CA VAL A 109 -1.59 1.38 5.61
C VAL A 109 -2.08 2.19 6.80
N LYS A 110 -2.61 1.50 7.81
CA LYS A 110 -3.09 2.17 9.03
C LYS A 110 -1.95 2.95 9.70
N GLU A 111 -0.79 2.32 9.84
CA GLU A 111 0.36 2.98 10.47
C GLU A 111 0.82 4.18 9.64
N PHE A 112 0.82 4.05 8.33
CA PHE A 112 1.19 5.15 7.47
C PHE A 112 0.21 6.33 7.62
N LEU A 113 -1.09 6.03 7.66
CA LEU A 113 -2.10 7.07 7.85
C LEU A 113 -1.95 7.77 9.19
N GLU A 114 -1.61 7.01 10.24
CA GLU A 114 -1.38 7.60 11.55
C GLU A 114 -0.15 8.49 11.54
N GLU A 115 0.92 8.05 10.88
CA GLU A 115 2.12 8.86 10.75
C GLU A 115 1.82 10.17 10.04
N MET A 116 1.07 10.13 8.98
CA MET A 116 0.73 11.34 8.21
C MET A 116 -0.15 12.28 9.02
N GLN A 117 -1.05 11.74 9.80
CA GLN A 117 -1.97 12.54 10.59
C GLN A 117 -1.26 13.30 11.70
N HIS A 118 -0.19 12.75 12.24
CA HIS A 118 0.53 13.39 13.34
C HIS A 118 1.61 14.35 12.87
N GLY A 119 1.71 14.57 11.56
CA GLY A 119 2.58 15.62 11.07
C GLY A 119 4.05 15.32 11.08
N ILE A 120 4.39 14.08 11.25
CA ILE A 120 5.80 13.71 11.34
C ILE A 120 6.38 13.40 9.96
#